data_b3effac8b5fac2ca1743cb1d4eedb90e
#
_entry.id   b3effac8b5fac2ca1743cb1d4eedb90e
#
_cell.length_a   1.000
_cell.length_b   1.000
_cell.length_c   1.000
_cell.angle_alpha   90.00
_cell.angle_beta   90.00
_cell.angle_gamma   90.00
#
_symmetry.space_group_name_H-M   'P 1'
#
loop_
_entity.id
_entity.type
_entity.pdbx_description
1 polymer ?
#
loop_
_entity_poly.entity_id
_entity_poly.type
_entity_poly.pdbx_seq_one_letter_code
_entity_poly.pdbx_strand_id
1 'polypeptide(L)' 'APERMEIVAGSCRVKIDGSSETRDYAAGQHFDVPGNSGFDIEVSSGICEYICSFL' A
#
# COMPACT_ATOMS: atom_id res chain seq x y z
N ALA A 1 14.60 -3.22 5.02
CA ALA A 1 14.68 -3.17 3.56
C ALA A 1 13.44 -2.50 2.97
N PRO A 2 13.57 -1.78 1.86
CA PRO A 2 12.38 -1.22 1.21
C PRO A 2 11.50 -2.33 0.65
N GLU A 3 10.21 -2.05 0.55
CA GLU A 3 9.22 -3.02 0.10
C GLU A 3 8.36 -2.43 -1.00
N ARG A 4 7.91 -3.29 -1.90
CA ARG A 4 6.90 -2.94 -2.90
C ARG A 4 5.62 -3.69 -2.62
N MET A 5 4.54 -2.93 -2.52
CA MET A 5 3.20 -3.47 -2.30
C MET A 5 2.42 -3.36 -3.61
N GLU A 6 2.05 -4.50 -4.17
CA GLU A 6 1.27 -4.54 -5.41
C GLU A 6 -0.16 -4.96 -5.09
N ILE A 7 -1.12 -4.14 -5.53
CA ILE A 7 -2.53 -4.45 -5.32
C ILE A 7 -2.99 -5.36 -6.46
N VAL A 8 -3.46 -6.55 -6.12
CA VAL A 8 -3.87 -7.54 -7.13
C VAL A 8 -5.38 -7.66 -7.23
N ALA A 9 -6.11 -7.26 -6.21
CA ALA A 9 -7.58 -7.26 -6.22
C ALA A 9 -8.11 -6.23 -5.25
N GLY A 10 -9.23 -5.60 -5.59
CA GLY A 10 -9.90 -4.63 -4.73
C GLY A 10 -9.23 -3.27 -4.76
N SER A 11 -9.45 -2.49 -3.71
CA SER A 11 -8.86 -1.15 -3.55
C SER A 11 -8.62 -0.86 -2.08
N CYS A 12 -7.69 0.05 -1.83
CA CYS A 12 -7.35 0.44 -0.46
C CYS A 12 -6.88 1.89 -0.43
N ARG A 13 -6.86 2.44 0.78
CA ARG A 13 -6.32 3.76 1.04
C ARG A 13 -5.08 3.60 1.90
N VAL A 14 -4.00 4.24 1.51
CA VAL A 14 -2.69 4.06 2.15
C VAL A 14 -2.11 5.40 2.57
N LYS A 15 -1.60 5.43 3.79
CA LYS A 15 -0.80 6.54 4.31
C LYS A 15 0.55 5.97 4.74
N ILE A 16 1.62 6.48 4.15
CA ILE A 16 2.98 6.07 4.50
C ILE A 16 3.46 6.94 5.66
N ASP A 17 4.13 6.32 6.63
CA ASP A 17 4.69 7.03 7.77
C ASP A 17 5.62 8.16 7.32
N GLY A 18 5.46 9.31 7.93
CA GLY A 18 6.21 10.51 7.55
C GLY A 18 5.56 11.29 6.42
N SER A 19 4.53 10.76 5.79
CA SER A 19 3.77 11.48 4.76
C SER A 19 2.49 12.05 5.37
N SER A 20 2.12 13.25 4.93
CA SER A 20 0.85 13.85 5.31
C SER A 20 -0.27 13.49 4.33
N GLU A 21 0.05 12.80 3.25
CA GLU A 21 -0.91 12.47 2.20
C GLU A 21 -1.42 11.03 2.33
N THR A 22 -2.69 10.87 2.03
CA THR A 22 -3.34 9.57 1.91
C THR A 22 -3.68 9.37 0.43
N ARG A 23 -3.37 8.18 -0.09
CA ARG A 23 -3.61 7.86 -1.50
C ARG A 23 -4.42 6.59 -1.64
N ASP A 24 -5.23 6.55 -2.69
CA ASP A 24 -6.01 5.36 -3.04
C ASP A 24 -5.27 4.55 -4.09
N TYR A 25 -5.29 3.23 -3.90
CA TYR A 25 -4.71 2.27 -4.86
C TYR A 25 -5.73 1.21 -5.17
N ALA A 26 -5.75 0.77 -6.42
CA ALA A 26 -6.64 -0.27 -6.90
C ALA A 26 -5.84 -1.36 -7.61
N ALA A 27 -6.51 -2.44 -7.98
CA ALA A 27 -5.89 -3.55 -8.68
C ALA A 27 -5.08 -3.07 -9.90
N GLY A 28 -3.88 -3.58 -10.04
CA GLY A 28 -2.94 -3.18 -11.07
C GLY A 28 -1.99 -2.05 -10.68
N GLN A 29 -2.19 -1.45 -9.52
CA GLN A 29 -1.33 -0.37 -9.01
C GLN A 29 -0.39 -0.90 -7.92
N HIS A 30 0.66 -0.16 -7.66
CA HIS A 30 1.60 -0.49 -6.60
C HIS A 30 2.10 0.77 -5.90
N PHE A 31 2.67 0.58 -4.70
CA PHE A 31 3.38 1.64 -4.00
C PHE A 31 4.61 1.05 -3.32
N ASP A 32 5.62 1.89 -3.13
CA ASP A 32 6.86 1.50 -2.49
C ASP A 32 6.93 2.12 -1.10
N VAL A 33 7.40 1.34 -0.13
CA VAL A 33 7.59 1.78 1.24
C VAL A 33 9.09 1.81 1.52
N PRO A 34 9.65 2.95 1.94
CA PRO A 34 11.08 3.03 2.26
C PRO A 34 11.45 2.11 3.41
N GLY A 35 12.71 1.71 3.44
CA GLY A 35 13.25 0.95 4.57
C GLY A 35 13.12 1.76 5.86
N ASN A 36 12.92 1.08 6.98
CA ASN A 36 12.72 1.68 8.30
C ASN A 36 11.48 2.57 8.39
N SER A 37 10.51 2.35 7.53
CA SER A 37 9.24 3.07 7.53
C SER A 37 8.09 2.08 7.58
N GLY A 38 6.92 2.55 7.98
CA GLY A 38 5.70 1.77 7.98
C GLY A 38 4.63 2.46 7.13
N PHE A 39 3.47 1.86 7.13
CA PHE A 39 2.31 2.43 6.46
C PHE A 39 1.03 1.96 7.13
N ASP A 40 -0.02 2.76 6.98
CA ASP A 40 -1.38 2.36 7.38
C ASP A 40 -2.17 2.07 6.11
N ILE A 41 -2.91 0.98 6.13
CA ILE A 41 -3.77 0.59 5.03
C ILE A 41 -5.20 0.50 5.53
N GLU A 42 -6.12 1.07 4.77
CA GLU A 42 -7.55 1.06 5.09
C GLU A 42 -8.34 0.51 3.91
N VAL A 43 -9.18 -0.47 4.18
CA VAL A 43 -10.08 -1.05 3.19
C VAL A 43 -11.50 -0.62 3.55
N SER A 44 -12.07 0.30 2.78
CA SER A 44 -13.35 0.90 3.09
C SER A 44 -14.53 0.01 2.74
N SER A 45 -14.38 -0.88 1.78
CA SER A 45 -15.43 -1.83 1.40
C SER A 45 -14.83 -3.02 0.69
N GLY A 46 -15.37 -4.20 0.95
CA GLY A 46 -14.93 -5.43 0.30
C GLY A 46 -13.58 -5.92 0.80
N ILE A 47 -12.84 -6.56 -0.08
CA ILE A 47 -11.56 -7.18 0.19
C ILE A 47 -10.49 -6.50 -0.65
N CYS A 48 -9.32 -6.28 -0.07
CA CYS A 48 -8.14 -5.84 -0.80
C CYS A 48 -7.07 -6.91 -0.67
N GLU A 49 -6.59 -7.40 -1.80
CA GLU A 49 -5.51 -8.37 -1.86
C GLU A 49 -4.25 -7.71 -2.42
N TYR A 50 -3.13 -8.00 -1.80
CA TYR A 50 -1.86 -7.41 -2.22
C TYR A 50 -0.72 -8.40 -2.03
N ILE A 51 0.37 -8.15 -2.76
CA ILE A 51 1.62 -8.90 -2.66
C ILE A 51 2.70 -7.94 -2.19
N CYS A 52 3.43 -8.34 -1.16
CA CYS A 52 4.56 -7.59 -0.63
C CYS A 52 5.85 -8.22 -1.14
N SER A 53 6.70 -7.41 -1.76
CA SER A 53 8.00 -7.84 -2.25
C SER A 53 9.09 -6.98 -1.65
N PHE A 54 10.19 -7.59 -1.24
CA PHE A 54 11.36 -6.84 -0.80
C PHE A 54 12.16 -6.36 -2.01
N LEU A 55 12.62 -5.14 -1.92
CA LEU A 55 13.43 -4.53 -2.97
C LEU A 55 14.93 -4.55 -2.65
#